data_f6c622a80223dc4a437ff781eb575112
#
_entry.id   f6c622a80223dc4a437ff781eb575112
#
_cell.length_a   1.000
_cell.length_b   1.000
_cell.length_c   1.000
_cell.angle_alpha   90.00
_cell.angle_beta   90.00
_cell.angle_gamma   90.00
#
_symmetry.space_group_name_H-M   'P 1'
#
loop_
_entity.id
_entity.type
_entity.pdbx_description
1 polymer ?
#
loop_
_entity_poly.entity_id
_entity_poly.type
_entity_poly.pdbx_seq_one_letter_code
_entity_poly.pdbx_strand_id
1 'polypeptide(L)'
;MKTVELKQIQHKIKIGNQPKELPPTLFEDSLFVVDGKPIGFYLSQLPDKLKNLANIADAELNSSRVPKSEMKRSSGLFGSEEKDIRQYSCIIGSIPPKPHMRRSYASRSSVHSSKTAQTFIKAMVKTGIESLEIIKSISPEIYINHKKSVEEKVPEKWRFADLFTSSISNCNIACGIHQDNLNVKNAINVIITKRRNATGGNLYVPD
;
A
#
# COMPACT_ATOMS: atom_id res chain seq x y z
N MET A 1 -11.85 13.88 13.79
CA MET A 1 -10.53 13.24 13.57
C MET A 1 -9.59 13.79 14.63
N LYS A 2 -8.90 12.92 15.36
CA LYS A 2 -7.92 13.27 16.38
C LYS A 2 -6.60 13.67 15.73
N THR A 3 -5.96 14.74 16.22
CA THR A 3 -4.61 15.09 15.78
C THR A 3 -3.58 14.35 16.63
N VAL A 4 -2.63 13.69 15.99
CA VAL A 4 -1.53 12.97 16.62
C VAL A 4 -0.22 13.59 16.13
N GLU A 5 0.49 14.25 17.06
CA GLU A 5 1.84 14.77 16.79
C GLU A 5 2.83 13.62 16.83
N LEU A 6 3.53 13.38 15.72
CA LEU A 6 4.59 12.38 15.63
C LEU A 6 5.94 13.03 15.89
N LYS A 7 6.80 12.30 16.59
CA LYS A 7 8.16 12.75 16.88
C LYS A 7 9.16 11.98 16.03
N GLN A 8 10.14 12.68 15.49
CA GLN A 8 11.21 12.02 14.76
C GLN A 8 12.01 11.10 15.69
N ILE A 9 12.11 9.83 15.31
CA ILE A 9 12.92 8.86 16.06
C ILE A 9 14.39 9.23 15.95
N GLN A 10 15.04 9.35 17.11
CA GLN A 10 16.48 9.70 17.20
C GLN A 10 17.40 8.48 17.07
N HIS A 11 16.88 7.26 17.15
CA HIS A 11 17.69 6.04 17.08
C HIS A 11 17.42 5.26 15.78
N LYS A 12 18.47 4.61 15.28
CA LYS A 12 18.35 3.78 14.09
C LYS A 12 17.56 2.50 14.39
N ILE A 13 16.45 2.30 13.69
CA ILE A 13 15.75 1.03 13.71
C ILE A 13 16.42 0.11 12.70
N LYS A 14 16.75 -1.11 13.11
CA LYS A 14 17.39 -2.09 12.24
C LYS A 14 16.37 -2.64 11.24
N ILE A 15 16.60 -2.35 9.97
CA ILE A 15 15.81 -2.89 8.87
C ILE A 15 15.94 -4.42 8.83
N GLY A 16 14.82 -5.10 8.56
CA GLY A 16 14.75 -6.57 8.51
C GLY A 16 14.39 -7.23 9.84
N ASN A 17 14.43 -6.50 10.96
CA ASN A 17 13.95 -7.04 12.23
C ASN A 17 12.43 -7.20 12.21
N GLN A 18 11.94 -8.12 13.02
CA GLN A 18 10.50 -8.18 13.30
C GLN A 18 10.08 -6.96 14.13
N PRO A 19 8.91 -6.36 13.82
CA PRO A 19 8.32 -5.39 14.71
C PRO A 19 8.01 -6.06 16.06
N LYS A 20 8.12 -5.29 17.14
CA LYS A 20 7.67 -5.76 18.45
C LYS A 20 6.16 -6.03 18.37
N GLU A 21 5.71 -7.13 18.94
CA GLU A 21 4.29 -7.34 19.17
C GLU A 21 3.82 -6.37 20.26
N LEU A 22 3.24 -5.29 19.83
CA LEU A 22 2.64 -4.28 20.71
C LEU A 22 1.12 -4.26 20.47
N PRO A 23 0.33 -3.99 21.51
CA PRO A 23 -1.09 -3.79 21.31
C PRO A 23 -1.32 -2.60 20.36
N PRO A 24 -2.40 -2.63 19.54
CA PRO A 24 -2.74 -1.49 18.70
C PRO A 24 -2.94 -0.22 19.53
N THR A 25 -2.47 0.90 19.02
CA THR A 25 -2.55 2.21 19.68
C THR A 25 -3.56 3.15 19.03
N LEU A 26 -3.97 2.87 17.78
CA LEU A 26 -4.90 3.68 17.01
C LEU A 26 -6.21 2.92 16.81
N PHE A 27 -7.30 3.50 17.33
CA PHE A 27 -8.66 2.94 17.24
C PHE A 27 -9.68 3.91 16.64
N GLU A 28 -9.29 5.17 16.44
CA GLU A 28 -10.14 6.24 15.94
C GLU A 28 -9.48 7.00 14.80
N ASP A 29 -10.27 7.65 13.98
CA ASP A 29 -9.77 8.44 12.86
C ASP A 29 -8.78 9.50 13.34
N SER A 30 -7.57 9.46 12.81
CA SER A 30 -6.44 10.27 13.28
C SER A 30 -5.69 10.94 12.13
N LEU A 31 -5.36 12.21 12.32
CA LEU A 31 -4.48 12.99 11.44
C LEU A 31 -3.08 13.04 12.06
N PHE A 32 -2.09 12.61 11.31
CA PHE A 32 -0.69 12.65 11.73
C PHE A 32 -0.03 13.95 11.30
N VAL A 33 0.62 14.61 12.23
CA VAL A 33 1.32 15.86 11.98
C VAL A 33 2.76 15.77 12.51
N VAL A 34 3.66 16.51 11.86
CA VAL A 34 5.04 16.74 12.31
C VAL A 34 5.30 18.22 12.21
N ASP A 35 5.69 18.85 13.31
CA ASP A 35 5.86 20.30 13.41
C ASP A 35 4.62 21.07 12.90
N GLY A 36 3.44 20.60 13.27
CA GLY A 36 2.15 21.17 12.89
C GLY A 36 1.75 20.96 11.42
N LYS A 37 2.55 20.23 10.62
CA LYS A 37 2.24 19.95 9.21
C LYS A 37 1.65 18.56 9.05
N PRO A 38 0.53 18.41 8.32
CA PRO A 38 -0.07 17.10 8.08
C PRO A 38 0.82 16.26 7.15
N ILE A 39 1.11 15.02 7.57
CA ILE A 39 1.93 14.07 6.81
C ILE A 39 1.20 12.80 6.44
N GLY A 40 0.07 12.52 7.06
CA GLY A 40 -0.73 11.32 6.81
C GLY A 40 -1.96 11.28 7.71
N PHE A 41 -2.77 10.24 7.53
CA PHE A 41 -3.92 9.99 8.39
C PHE A 41 -4.25 8.50 8.46
N TYR A 42 -5.02 8.13 9.46
CA TYR A 42 -5.59 6.82 9.66
C TYR A 42 -7.12 6.94 9.71
N LEU A 43 -7.80 6.03 9.00
CA LEU A 43 -9.25 5.86 9.10
C LEU A 43 -9.55 4.52 9.74
N SER A 44 -10.27 4.54 10.85
CA SER A 44 -10.71 3.33 11.56
C SER A 44 -11.75 2.53 10.78
N GLN A 45 -12.50 3.21 9.90
CA GLN A 45 -13.51 2.64 9.01
C GLN A 45 -13.28 3.14 7.59
N LEU A 46 -13.35 2.24 6.62
CA LEU A 46 -13.35 2.63 5.21
C LEU A 46 -14.71 3.27 4.85
N PRO A 47 -14.73 4.40 4.14
CA PRO A 47 -15.93 4.92 3.52
C PRO A 47 -16.60 3.87 2.62
N ASP A 48 -17.93 3.81 2.61
CA ASP A 48 -18.68 2.73 1.96
C ASP A 48 -18.30 2.50 0.50
N LYS A 49 -18.12 3.56 -0.26
CA LYS A 49 -17.71 3.47 -1.67
C LYS A 49 -16.35 2.79 -1.81
N LEU A 50 -15.37 3.18 -1.00
CA LEU A 50 -14.04 2.58 -0.99
C LEU A 50 -14.08 1.12 -0.51
N LYS A 51 -14.88 0.84 0.53
CA LYS A 51 -15.12 -0.51 1.06
C LYS A 51 -15.69 -1.44 -0.02
N ASN A 52 -16.68 -0.96 -0.78
CA ASN A 52 -17.29 -1.75 -1.87
C ASN A 52 -16.27 -2.05 -2.98
N LEU A 53 -15.46 -1.07 -3.40
CA LEU A 53 -14.41 -1.26 -4.39
C LEU A 53 -13.35 -2.25 -3.90
N ALA A 54 -12.91 -2.11 -2.65
CA ALA A 54 -11.96 -3.04 -2.03
C ALA A 54 -12.53 -4.48 -1.94
N ASN A 55 -13.84 -4.63 -1.68
CA ASN A 55 -14.49 -5.94 -1.68
C ASN A 55 -14.51 -6.58 -3.08
N ILE A 56 -14.80 -5.82 -4.12
CA ILE A 56 -14.74 -6.30 -5.51
C ILE A 56 -13.31 -6.72 -5.85
N ALA A 57 -12.33 -5.88 -5.54
CA ALA A 57 -10.92 -6.19 -5.78
C ALA A 57 -10.46 -7.46 -5.05
N ASP A 58 -10.85 -7.63 -3.79
CA ASP A 58 -10.53 -8.83 -3.00
C ASP A 58 -11.18 -10.10 -3.58
N ALA A 59 -12.45 -10.04 -3.97
CA ALA A 59 -13.14 -11.16 -4.60
C ALA A 59 -12.47 -11.58 -5.92
N GLU A 60 -12.10 -10.62 -6.75
CA GLU A 60 -11.37 -10.87 -7.99
C GLU A 60 -9.96 -11.40 -7.74
N LEU A 61 -9.23 -10.83 -6.78
CA LEU A 61 -7.89 -11.29 -6.41
C LEU A 61 -7.90 -12.76 -5.96
N ASN A 62 -8.94 -13.18 -5.25
CA ASN A 62 -9.09 -14.57 -4.80
C ASN A 62 -9.54 -15.54 -5.92
N SER A 63 -9.97 -15.02 -7.08
CA SER A 63 -10.35 -15.83 -8.23
C SER A 63 -9.15 -16.37 -9.00
N SER A 64 -9.37 -17.33 -9.89
CA SER A 64 -8.34 -17.83 -10.82
C SER A 64 -8.05 -16.88 -11.98
N ARG A 65 -8.86 -15.82 -12.16
CA ARG A 65 -8.71 -14.85 -13.25
C ARG A 65 -7.50 -13.92 -13.10
N VAL A 66 -7.07 -13.68 -11.85
CA VAL A 66 -5.94 -12.79 -11.57
C VAL A 66 -4.67 -13.62 -11.43
N PRO A 67 -3.67 -13.44 -12.31
CA PRO A 67 -2.36 -14.05 -12.14
C PRO A 67 -1.70 -13.56 -10.83
N LYS A 68 -1.23 -14.50 -10.04
CA LYS A 68 -0.61 -14.24 -8.73
C LYS A 68 0.73 -14.94 -8.65
N SER A 69 1.68 -14.29 -8.01
CA SER A 69 2.95 -14.93 -7.66
C SER A 69 2.84 -15.49 -6.25
N GLU A 70 3.04 -16.79 -6.11
CA GLU A 70 3.24 -17.37 -4.78
C GLU A 70 4.53 -16.80 -4.19
N MET A 71 4.44 -16.33 -2.96
CA MET A 71 5.57 -15.75 -2.25
C MET A 71 5.83 -16.53 -0.97
N LYS A 72 6.92 -17.27 -0.96
CA LYS A 72 7.39 -17.96 0.26
C LYS A 72 8.22 -17.05 1.18
N ARG A 73 8.12 -15.73 1.04
CA ARG A 73 9.02 -14.78 1.70
C ARG A 73 8.96 -14.78 3.22
N SER A 74 7.83 -15.08 3.79
CA SER A 74 7.62 -14.91 5.23
C SER A 74 7.66 -16.20 6.02
N SER A 75 7.44 -17.35 5.41
CA SER A 75 7.39 -18.63 6.12
C SER A 75 8.71 -19.03 6.79
N GLY A 76 9.85 -18.59 6.25
CA GLY A 76 11.16 -18.86 6.85
C GLY A 76 11.63 -17.80 7.83
N LEU A 77 11.14 -16.55 7.72
CA LEU A 77 11.57 -15.43 8.56
C LEU A 77 10.75 -15.29 9.84
N PHE A 78 9.50 -15.77 9.85
CA PHE A 78 8.56 -15.50 10.93
C PHE A 78 7.99 -16.76 11.60
N GLY A 79 8.64 -17.91 11.39
CA GLY A 79 8.33 -19.12 12.15
C GLY A 79 6.88 -19.59 12.07
N SER A 80 6.11 -19.19 11.05
CA SER A 80 4.80 -19.78 10.84
C SER A 80 4.98 -21.22 10.35
N GLU A 81 4.87 -22.15 11.25
CA GLU A 81 4.87 -23.59 10.95
C GLU A 81 3.62 -24.04 10.19
N GLU A 82 2.66 -23.15 9.96
CA GLU A 82 1.46 -23.41 9.20
C GLU A 82 1.78 -23.51 7.71
N LYS A 83 2.11 -24.72 7.29
CA LYS A 83 2.46 -25.10 5.91
C LYS A 83 1.34 -24.89 4.89
N ASP A 84 0.11 -24.61 5.33
CA ASP A 84 -1.09 -24.59 4.49
C ASP A 84 -1.64 -23.20 4.18
N ILE A 85 -1.04 -22.14 4.72
CA ILE A 85 -1.48 -20.76 4.41
C ILE A 85 -0.89 -20.33 3.06
N ARG A 86 -1.75 -20.19 2.08
CA ARG A 86 -1.34 -19.62 0.78
C ARG A 86 -0.95 -18.17 0.93
N GLN A 87 0.30 -17.89 0.59
CA GLN A 87 0.86 -16.57 0.54
C GLN A 87 1.04 -16.14 -0.92
N TYR A 88 0.48 -15.02 -1.30
CA TYR A 88 0.66 -14.54 -2.66
C TYR A 88 0.64 -13.01 -2.74
N SER A 89 1.26 -12.51 -3.80
CA SER A 89 1.30 -11.10 -4.13
C SER A 89 0.92 -10.87 -5.59
N CYS A 90 0.29 -9.75 -5.84
CA CYS A 90 -0.08 -9.30 -7.17
C CYS A 90 0.28 -7.82 -7.33
N ILE A 91 1.07 -7.51 -8.34
CA ILE A 91 1.48 -6.14 -8.67
C ILE A 91 0.79 -5.72 -9.96
N ILE A 92 0.11 -4.57 -9.92
CA ILE A 92 -0.48 -3.91 -11.10
C ILE A 92 0.04 -2.48 -11.23
N GLY A 93 -0.09 -1.91 -12.43
CA GLY A 93 0.44 -0.59 -12.74
C GLY A 93 1.86 -0.64 -13.30
N SER A 94 2.64 0.38 -13.07
CA SER A 94 3.99 0.52 -13.59
C SER A 94 5.03 0.09 -12.57
N ILE A 95 6.00 -0.69 -13.02
CA ILE A 95 7.11 -1.17 -12.20
C ILE A 95 8.35 -0.35 -12.57
N PRO A 96 8.97 0.36 -11.62
CA PRO A 96 10.19 1.10 -11.88
C PRO A 96 11.35 0.15 -12.22
N PRO A 97 12.38 0.63 -12.95
CA PRO A 97 13.59 -0.14 -13.17
C PRO A 97 14.30 -0.38 -11.83
N LYS A 98 14.85 -1.56 -11.65
CA LYS A 98 15.71 -1.88 -10.50
C LYS A 98 17.18 -1.77 -10.94
N PRO A 99 18.13 -1.46 -10.03
CA PRO A 99 19.54 -1.28 -10.37
C PRO A 99 20.17 -2.45 -11.12
N HIS A 100 19.73 -3.67 -10.87
CA HIS A 100 20.24 -4.90 -11.52
C HIS A 100 19.48 -5.25 -12.81
N MET A 101 18.48 -4.50 -13.21
CA MET A 101 17.74 -4.74 -14.45
C MET A 101 18.44 -4.05 -15.62
N ARG A 102 18.51 -4.73 -16.76
CA ARG A 102 19.09 -4.16 -18.00
C ARG A 102 18.30 -3.00 -18.59
N ARG A 103 17.05 -2.81 -18.18
CA ARG A 103 16.20 -1.70 -18.64
C ARG A 103 16.38 -0.46 -17.78
N SER A 104 16.44 0.69 -18.39
CA SER A 104 16.52 2.01 -17.75
C SER A 104 15.18 2.75 -17.65
N TYR A 105 14.07 2.10 -17.99
CA TYR A 105 12.72 2.70 -18.02
C TYR A 105 11.72 1.84 -17.26
N ALA A 106 10.63 2.47 -16.81
CA ALA A 106 9.50 1.77 -16.21
C ALA A 106 8.82 0.83 -17.23
N SER A 107 8.09 -0.16 -16.74
CA SER A 107 7.26 -1.04 -17.57
C SER A 107 5.95 -1.35 -16.85
N ARG A 108 4.90 -1.65 -17.59
CA ARG A 108 3.68 -2.20 -17.01
C ARG A 108 3.93 -3.61 -16.48
N SER A 109 3.26 -3.97 -15.38
CA SER A 109 3.30 -5.34 -14.89
C SER A 109 2.58 -6.28 -15.86
N SER A 110 2.98 -7.55 -15.88
CA SER A 110 2.31 -8.56 -16.71
C SER A 110 0.84 -8.75 -16.33
N VAL A 111 0.53 -8.65 -15.04
CA VAL A 111 -0.86 -8.71 -14.56
C VAL A 111 -1.68 -7.56 -15.08
N HIS A 112 -1.13 -6.34 -15.13
CA HIS A 112 -1.83 -5.16 -15.66
C HIS A 112 -2.20 -5.32 -17.15
N SER A 113 -1.43 -6.12 -17.88
CA SER A 113 -1.69 -6.45 -19.29
C SER A 113 -2.55 -7.70 -19.48
N SER A 114 -2.92 -8.40 -18.42
CA SER A 114 -3.70 -9.63 -18.49
C SER A 114 -5.15 -9.36 -18.89
N LYS A 115 -5.63 -10.04 -19.92
CA LYS A 115 -7.04 -9.95 -20.38
C LYS A 115 -8.01 -10.48 -19.34
N THR A 116 -7.61 -11.47 -18.55
CA THR A 116 -8.46 -12.11 -17.53
C THR A 116 -8.57 -11.31 -16.24
N ALA A 117 -7.63 -10.41 -15.95
CA ALA A 117 -7.59 -9.61 -14.72
C ALA A 117 -8.27 -8.24 -14.84
N GLN A 118 -9.02 -7.97 -15.92
CA GLN A 118 -9.52 -6.61 -16.19
C GLN A 118 -10.50 -6.09 -15.14
N THR A 119 -11.34 -6.95 -14.56
CA THR A 119 -12.27 -6.54 -13.47
C THR A 119 -11.50 -6.14 -12.22
N PHE A 120 -10.49 -6.92 -11.84
CA PHE A 120 -9.59 -6.59 -10.74
C PHE A 120 -8.87 -5.25 -10.98
N ILE A 121 -8.27 -5.07 -12.16
CA ILE A 121 -7.54 -3.85 -12.51
C ILE A 121 -8.47 -2.62 -12.45
N LYS A 122 -9.67 -2.72 -13.02
CA LYS A 122 -10.67 -1.63 -12.97
C LYS A 122 -11.09 -1.30 -11.53
N ALA A 123 -11.31 -2.31 -10.69
CA ALA A 123 -11.63 -2.12 -9.28
C ALA A 123 -10.49 -1.38 -8.56
N MET A 124 -9.24 -1.80 -8.77
CA MET A 124 -8.07 -1.19 -8.16
C MET A 124 -7.80 0.24 -8.65
N VAL A 125 -8.01 0.52 -9.95
CA VAL A 125 -7.93 1.88 -10.48
C VAL A 125 -8.95 2.79 -9.81
N LYS A 126 -10.21 2.33 -9.72
CA LYS A 126 -11.27 3.09 -9.03
C LYS A 126 -10.98 3.26 -7.55
N THR A 127 -10.41 2.25 -6.89
CA THR A 127 -9.95 2.33 -5.50
C THR A 127 -8.90 3.44 -5.33
N GLY A 128 -7.91 3.51 -6.20
CA GLY A 128 -6.91 4.57 -6.19
C GLY A 128 -7.51 5.96 -6.38
N ILE A 129 -8.38 6.14 -7.37
CA ILE A 129 -9.06 7.42 -7.62
C ILE A 129 -9.91 7.84 -6.40
N GLU A 130 -10.70 6.92 -5.85
CA GLU A 130 -11.49 7.20 -4.66
C GLU A 130 -10.64 7.56 -3.45
N SER A 131 -9.49 6.91 -3.30
CA SER A 131 -8.54 7.26 -2.24
C SER A 131 -8.01 8.68 -2.40
N LEU A 132 -7.78 9.17 -3.62
CA LEU A 132 -7.37 10.56 -3.86
C LEU A 132 -8.45 11.56 -3.46
N GLU A 133 -9.72 11.28 -3.74
CA GLU A 133 -10.83 12.13 -3.31
C GLU A 133 -10.95 12.19 -1.77
N ILE A 134 -10.76 11.07 -1.10
CA ILE A 134 -10.74 11.01 0.37
C ILE A 134 -9.56 11.82 0.92
N ILE A 135 -8.35 11.65 0.37
CA ILE A 135 -7.18 12.42 0.78
C ILE A 135 -7.40 13.91 0.59
N LYS A 136 -7.95 14.31 -0.55
CA LYS A 136 -8.27 15.70 -0.86
C LYS A 136 -9.29 16.30 0.11
N SER A 137 -10.28 15.50 0.50
CA SER A 137 -11.31 15.92 1.47
C SER A 137 -10.77 16.06 2.88
N ILE A 138 -9.89 15.15 3.33
CA ILE A 138 -9.35 15.11 4.69
C ILE A 138 -8.22 16.12 4.85
N SER A 139 -7.30 16.16 3.91
CA SER A 139 -6.14 17.06 3.94
C SER A 139 -5.77 17.52 2.53
N PRO A 140 -6.32 18.66 2.09
CA PRO A 140 -5.97 19.27 0.80
C PRO A 140 -4.46 19.50 0.64
N GLU A 141 -3.75 19.79 1.73
CA GLU A 141 -2.30 20.00 1.70
C GLU A 141 -1.55 18.72 1.33
N ILE A 142 -1.88 17.59 1.93
CA ILE A 142 -1.30 16.28 1.57
C ILE A 142 -1.59 15.97 0.10
N TYR A 143 -2.82 16.22 -0.36
CA TYR A 143 -3.19 15.99 -1.76
C TYR A 143 -2.36 16.84 -2.72
N ILE A 144 -2.22 18.14 -2.45
CA ILE A 144 -1.47 19.08 -3.30
C ILE A 144 0.01 18.66 -3.37
N ASN A 145 0.62 18.33 -2.23
CA ASN A 145 2.01 17.89 -2.17
C ASN A 145 2.23 16.56 -2.91
N HIS A 146 1.33 15.61 -2.75
CA HIS A 146 1.35 14.35 -3.48
C HIS A 146 1.24 14.58 -5.00
N LYS A 147 0.22 15.33 -5.43
CA LYS A 147 0.00 15.67 -6.83
C LYS A 147 1.24 16.30 -7.47
N LYS A 148 1.76 17.35 -6.85
CA LYS A 148 2.98 18.03 -7.31
C LYS A 148 4.14 17.06 -7.47
N SER A 149 4.40 16.23 -6.44
CA SER A 149 5.52 15.28 -6.44
C SER A 149 5.41 14.23 -7.54
N VAL A 150 4.20 13.76 -7.81
CA VAL A 150 3.95 12.76 -8.85
C VAL A 150 4.01 13.40 -10.24
N GLU A 151 3.40 14.57 -10.44
CA GLU A 151 3.40 15.25 -11.75
C GLU A 151 4.80 15.69 -12.19
N GLU A 152 5.65 16.10 -11.26
CA GLU A 152 7.04 16.47 -11.54
C GLU A 152 7.95 15.28 -11.90
N LYS A 153 7.70 14.09 -11.32
CA LYS A 153 8.64 12.97 -11.37
C LYS A 153 8.18 11.80 -12.21
N VAL A 154 6.88 11.67 -12.45
CA VAL A 154 6.30 10.51 -13.13
C VAL A 154 5.59 10.94 -14.40
N PRO A 155 6.10 10.58 -15.58
CA PRO A 155 5.38 10.80 -16.84
C PRO A 155 3.98 10.19 -16.79
N GLU A 156 3.00 10.87 -17.36
CA GLU A 156 1.58 10.48 -17.33
C GLU A 156 1.34 9.02 -17.78
N LYS A 157 2.00 8.61 -18.85
CA LYS A 157 1.90 7.23 -19.38
C LYS A 157 2.26 6.12 -18.39
N TRP A 158 2.99 6.47 -17.32
CA TRP A 158 3.39 5.54 -16.26
C TRP A 158 2.56 5.68 -14.99
N ARG A 159 1.64 6.63 -14.95
CA ARG A 159 0.74 6.79 -13.81
C ARG A 159 -0.33 5.68 -13.83
N PHE A 160 -0.75 5.34 -12.62
CA PHE A 160 -1.81 4.40 -12.33
C PHE A 160 -2.85 5.11 -11.47
N ALA A 161 -4.13 4.91 -11.73
CA ALA A 161 -5.19 5.55 -10.96
C ALA A 161 -4.93 7.05 -10.73
N ASP A 162 -4.61 7.77 -11.81
CA ASP A 162 -4.33 9.20 -11.88
C ASP A 162 -2.98 9.62 -11.26
N LEU A 163 -2.82 9.56 -9.95
CA LEU A 163 -1.62 10.06 -9.26
C LEU A 163 -0.78 8.98 -8.55
N PHE A 164 -1.06 7.70 -8.77
CA PHE A 164 -0.21 6.61 -8.31
C PHE A 164 0.62 6.03 -9.45
N THR A 165 1.57 5.17 -9.15
CA THR A 165 2.38 4.46 -10.15
C THR A 165 2.00 2.99 -10.25
N SER A 166 1.69 2.37 -9.13
CA SER A 166 1.36 0.95 -9.02
C SER A 166 0.55 0.66 -7.77
N SER A 167 0.04 -0.54 -7.70
CA SER A 167 -0.55 -1.10 -6.49
C SER A 167 -0.05 -2.52 -6.28
N ILE A 168 0.20 -2.88 -5.03
CA ILE A 168 0.56 -4.22 -4.60
C ILE A 168 -0.57 -4.75 -3.72
N SER A 169 -1.11 -5.89 -4.09
CA SER A 169 -2.09 -6.61 -3.26
C SER A 169 -1.42 -7.84 -2.68
N ASN A 170 -1.29 -7.88 -1.36
CA ASN A 170 -0.67 -8.95 -0.60
C ASN A 170 -1.74 -9.75 0.15
N CYS A 171 -1.60 -11.07 0.17
CA CYS A 171 -2.44 -11.96 0.95
C CYS A 171 -1.57 -12.82 1.86
N ASN A 172 -1.84 -12.79 3.16
CA ASN A 172 -1.14 -13.55 4.20
C ASN A 172 0.39 -13.36 4.20
N ILE A 173 0.85 -12.16 3.84
CA ILE A 173 2.28 -11.83 3.83
C ILE A 173 2.59 -10.95 5.02
N ALA A 174 3.48 -11.41 5.88
CA ALA A 174 4.11 -10.60 6.91
C ALA A 174 5.40 -9.99 6.36
N CYS A 175 5.70 -8.77 6.76
CA CYS A 175 6.95 -8.09 6.41
C CYS A 175 7.65 -7.61 7.67
N GLY A 176 8.97 -7.77 7.71
CA GLY A 176 9.81 -7.11 8.71
C GLY A 176 9.84 -5.59 8.50
N ILE A 177 10.45 -4.90 9.42
CA ILE A 177 10.68 -3.45 9.32
C ILE A 177 11.49 -3.16 8.05
N HIS A 178 10.97 -2.31 7.20
CA HIS A 178 11.60 -1.94 5.92
C HIS A 178 11.28 -0.50 5.54
N GLN A 179 11.99 -0.02 4.54
CA GLN A 179 11.72 1.24 3.86
C GLN A 179 11.51 0.99 2.38
N ASP A 180 10.51 1.62 1.81
CA ASP A 180 10.22 1.55 0.37
C ASP A 180 11.06 2.58 -0.40
N ASN A 181 12.32 2.25 -0.64
CA ASN A 181 13.30 3.15 -1.25
C ASN A 181 12.99 3.58 -2.69
N LEU A 182 12.04 2.92 -3.37
CA LEU A 182 11.66 3.22 -4.75
C LEU A 182 10.37 4.04 -4.86
N ASN A 183 9.81 4.48 -3.74
CA ASN A 183 8.67 5.37 -3.74
C ASN A 183 9.04 6.76 -4.26
N VAL A 184 8.09 7.43 -4.87
CA VAL A 184 8.26 8.82 -5.29
C VAL A 184 8.46 9.68 -4.03
N LYS A 185 9.60 10.35 -3.92
CA LYS A 185 9.93 11.17 -2.75
C LYS A 185 8.86 12.26 -2.56
N ASN A 186 8.40 12.44 -1.34
CA ASN A 186 7.33 13.37 -0.93
C ASN A 186 5.94 13.02 -1.48
N ALA A 187 5.77 11.82 -2.03
CA ALA A 187 4.46 11.27 -2.32
C ALA A 187 4.00 10.37 -1.17
N ILE A 188 2.71 10.13 -1.10
CA ILE A 188 2.09 9.29 -0.07
C ILE A 188 1.79 7.89 -0.58
N ASN A 189 1.75 6.94 0.31
CA ASN A 189 1.21 5.60 0.10
C ASN A 189 -0.18 5.49 0.72
N VAL A 190 -1.06 4.75 0.04
CA VAL A 190 -2.36 4.36 0.59
C VAL A 190 -2.30 2.87 0.91
N ILE A 191 -2.58 2.53 2.16
CA ILE A 191 -2.63 1.15 2.63
C ILE A 191 -4.06 0.84 3.04
N ILE A 192 -4.69 -0.12 2.37
CA ILE A 192 -6.02 -0.62 2.69
C ILE A 192 -5.87 -2.03 3.23
N THR A 193 -6.23 -2.22 4.49
CA THR A 193 -6.19 -3.52 5.14
C THR A 193 -7.56 -4.17 5.17
N LYS A 194 -7.61 -5.47 4.93
CA LYS A 194 -8.81 -6.27 5.05
C LYS A 194 -8.49 -7.54 5.83
N ARG A 195 -9.23 -7.77 6.90
CA ARG A 195 -9.12 -9.00 7.69
C ARG A 195 -10.36 -9.87 7.47
N ARG A 196 -10.15 -11.16 7.31
CA ARG A 196 -11.20 -12.14 7.22
C ARG A 196 -10.77 -13.37 8.03
N ASN A 197 -11.39 -13.57 9.20
CA ASN A 197 -11.06 -14.67 10.11
C ASN A 197 -9.55 -14.82 10.40
N ALA A 198 -8.88 -13.66 10.57
CA ALA A 198 -7.45 -13.58 10.81
C ALA A 198 -7.14 -12.79 12.07
N THR A 199 -6.10 -13.18 12.76
CA THR A 199 -5.49 -12.45 13.88
C THR A 199 -4.19 -11.80 13.44
N GLY A 200 -3.71 -10.79 14.15
CA GLY A 200 -2.48 -10.09 13.82
C GLY A 200 -2.60 -9.19 12.58
N GLY A 201 -1.51 -9.04 11.82
CA GLY A 201 -1.45 -8.21 10.61
C GLY A 201 -1.60 -6.71 10.89
N ASN A 202 -1.21 -6.25 12.06
CA ASN A 202 -1.19 -4.83 12.40
C ASN A 202 -0.05 -4.14 11.65
N LEU A 203 -0.30 -2.93 11.18
CA LEU A 203 0.75 -2.06 10.67
C LEU A 203 1.50 -1.47 11.88
N TYR A 204 2.81 -1.60 11.87
CA TYR A 204 3.68 -0.98 12.86
C TYR A 204 4.44 0.16 12.17
N VAL A 205 4.17 1.39 12.62
CA VAL A 205 4.88 2.60 12.19
C VAL A 205 5.58 3.13 13.44
N PRO A 206 6.90 3.01 13.52
CA PRO A 206 7.65 3.60 14.63
C PRO A 206 7.70 5.12 14.45
N ASP A 207 7.45 5.82 15.53
CA ASP A 207 7.49 7.28 15.67
C ASP A 207 8.50 7.71 16.74
#